data_65f60c4fb5f860ceb4b96e16a8ddc515
#
_entry.id   65f60c4fb5f860ceb4b96e16a8ddc515
#
_cell.length_a   1.000
_cell.length_b   1.000
_cell.length_c   1.000
_cell.angle_alpha   90.00
_cell.angle_beta   90.00
_cell.angle_gamma   90.00
#
_symmetry.space_group_name_H-M   'P 1'
#
loop_
_entity.id
_entity.type
_entity.pdbx_description
1 polymer ?
#
loop_
_entity_poly.entity_id
_entity_poly.type
_entity_poly.pdbx_seq_one_letter_code
_entity_poly.pdbx_strand_id
1 'polypeptide(L)'
;MRNHILIKKGGNYIMCLSRIKKYVKENYLLVLLFVIAAIIETALVFPLMYWDSINYDSAYQYALTQHTIHEIWELLPYDYSPPFYAIALKLYTMIFGSSLIVMRTFSIIAVVGMLFISVFPVNSLFGRNTALWSLFITFTSSFIFNMIHEVRPTIFAMFFFMGASVYAAAAYAHEKKHEYVCMTVFSVLAMYTHNVALVGAFGMYVVLLAFALISKNYKKFKHFLISGIICAVLYLPWLSVILKQITSVNDHFWTADFEAVDTLNWILLGNFSQSLFKVSVPMLLGLLLFFALLKHIKIKELKTAAHFKDIFKPCAEKEEYRNILLMIMIIAVPFIILAVVNAFLRNLASYRYYGILAVAWIAPLSAMLARFGNKVCCTLLALCIVISSTYDIYDLTDELRTSNIFDIVSDMEQIESDDEIVLLHLHEWSVGTMAYYFPNAKHYVCDRTFTVLQTYDVFPVEVVDIGDWQNIWNYADKVYIYIPVMDDLTEDNEDIFSEAEFITDYDLAYRVSRKQCELYELTKDGEPLDDMN
;
A
#
# COMPACT_ATOMS: atom_id res chain seq x y z
N MET A 1 -46.78 19.35 5.78
CA MET A 1 -45.53 18.75 6.23
C MET A 1 -44.46 18.55 5.13
N ARG A 2 -44.81 18.14 3.88
CA ARG A 2 -43.83 17.93 2.79
C ARG A 2 -43.06 19.23 2.38
N ASN A 3 -43.71 20.37 2.32
CA ASN A 3 -43.08 21.63 1.87
C ASN A 3 -42.07 22.24 2.88
N HIS A 4 -42.25 21.99 4.20
CA HIS A 4 -41.30 22.46 5.20
C HIS A 4 -40.00 21.66 5.24
N ILE A 5 -40.03 20.37 4.82
CA ILE A 5 -38.83 19.50 4.76
C ILE A 5 -37.96 19.85 3.55
N LEU A 6 -38.57 20.20 2.41
CA LEU A 6 -37.86 20.64 1.20
C LEU A 6 -37.14 21.98 1.36
N ILE A 7 -37.79 22.95 2.03
CA ILE A 7 -37.20 24.27 2.29
C ILE A 7 -36.00 24.18 3.27
N LYS A 8 -36.10 23.31 4.30
CA LYS A 8 -34.96 23.07 5.23
C LYS A 8 -33.79 22.36 4.55
N LYS A 9 -34.04 21.41 3.63
CA LYS A 9 -32.98 20.75 2.85
C LYS A 9 -32.31 21.74 1.86
N GLY A 10 -33.08 22.57 1.17
CA GLY A 10 -32.54 23.60 0.25
C GLY A 10 -31.69 24.66 0.96
N GLY A 11 -32.12 25.12 2.14
CA GLY A 11 -31.37 26.09 2.95
C GLY A 11 -30.01 25.54 3.44
N ASN A 12 -29.96 24.28 3.84
CA ASN A 12 -28.71 23.63 4.25
C ASN A 12 -27.75 23.42 3.04
N TYR A 13 -28.26 23.13 1.87
CA TYR A 13 -27.47 22.94 0.63
C TYR A 13 -26.84 24.27 0.18
N ILE A 14 -27.61 25.37 0.15
CA ILE A 14 -27.15 26.70 -0.19
C ILE A 14 -26.09 27.20 0.82
N MET A 15 -26.29 26.93 2.12
CA MET A 15 -25.34 27.30 3.17
C MET A 15 -24.04 26.48 3.07
N CYS A 16 -24.09 25.21 2.64
CA CYS A 16 -22.91 24.38 2.39
C CYS A 16 -22.11 24.93 1.19
N LEU A 17 -22.78 25.20 0.07
CA LEU A 17 -22.16 25.76 -1.14
C LEU A 17 -21.50 27.13 -0.88
N SER A 18 -22.14 27.99 -0.09
CA SER A 18 -21.57 29.30 0.26
C SER A 18 -20.30 29.18 1.10
N ARG A 19 -20.24 28.21 2.02
CA ARG A 19 -19.04 27.91 2.82
C ARG A 19 -17.91 27.37 1.95
N ILE A 20 -18.21 26.46 1.03
CA ILE A 20 -17.21 25.93 0.07
C ILE A 20 -16.67 27.05 -0.82
N LYS A 21 -17.53 27.88 -1.40
CA LYS A 21 -17.11 29.05 -2.22
C LYS A 21 -16.22 30.00 -1.44
N LYS A 22 -16.57 30.30 -0.17
CA LYS A 22 -15.75 31.14 0.69
C LYS A 22 -14.38 30.51 0.95
N TYR A 23 -14.34 29.21 1.31
CA TYR A 23 -13.09 28.48 1.57
C TYR A 23 -12.18 28.48 0.32
N VAL A 24 -12.73 28.15 -0.86
CA VAL A 24 -11.99 28.15 -2.12
C VAL A 24 -11.43 29.54 -2.43
N LYS A 25 -12.21 30.61 -2.22
CA LYS A 25 -11.74 31.98 -2.42
C LYS A 25 -10.59 32.35 -1.47
N GLU A 26 -10.68 31.96 -0.21
CA GLU A 26 -9.65 32.23 0.80
C GLU A 26 -8.38 31.40 0.62
N ASN A 27 -8.51 30.18 0.04
CA ASN A 27 -7.42 29.22 -0.15
C ASN A 27 -7.19 28.86 -1.63
N TYR A 28 -7.51 29.78 -2.58
CA TYR A 28 -7.52 29.47 -4.02
C TYR A 28 -6.19 28.87 -4.52
N LEU A 29 -5.06 29.36 -3.99
CA LEU A 29 -3.75 28.83 -4.38
C LEU A 29 -3.54 27.39 -3.94
N LEU A 30 -3.96 27.03 -2.72
CA LEU A 30 -3.88 25.63 -2.26
C LEU A 30 -4.77 24.71 -3.08
N VAL A 31 -5.99 25.18 -3.40
CA VAL A 31 -6.92 24.44 -4.27
C VAL A 31 -6.34 24.27 -5.67
N LEU A 32 -5.78 25.33 -6.23
CA LEU A 32 -5.13 25.28 -7.56
C LEU A 32 -3.95 24.30 -7.57
N LEU A 33 -3.05 24.38 -6.60
CA LEU A 33 -1.90 23.49 -6.50
C LEU A 33 -2.31 22.04 -6.26
N PHE A 34 -3.35 21.78 -5.47
CA PHE A 34 -3.93 20.45 -5.32
C PHE A 34 -4.42 19.89 -6.66
N VAL A 35 -5.19 20.65 -7.42
CA VAL A 35 -5.72 20.21 -8.72
C VAL A 35 -4.58 19.97 -9.71
N ILE A 36 -3.60 20.86 -9.77
CA ILE A 36 -2.41 20.68 -10.62
C ILE A 36 -1.64 19.43 -10.23
N ALA A 37 -1.38 19.21 -8.94
CA ALA A 37 -0.69 18.03 -8.46
C ALA A 37 -1.44 16.74 -8.82
N ALA A 38 -2.76 16.70 -8.61
CA ALA A 38 -3.59 15.55 -8.96
C ALA A 38 -3.59 15.24 -10.47
N ILE A 39 -3.62 16.28 -11.30
CA ILE A 39 -3.55 16.11 -12.77
C ILE A 39 -2.18 15.61 -13.19
N ILE A 40 -1.09 16.19 -12.67
CA ILE A 40 0.27 15.80 -13.05
C ILE A 40 0.55 14.37 -12.57
N GLU A 41 0.17 14.01 -11.34
CA GLU A 41 0.33 12.64 -10.81
C GLU A 41 -0.39 11.63 -11.70
N THR A 42 -1.65 11.88 -12.02
CA THR A 42 -2.42 11.03 -12.93
C THR A 42 -1.76 10.92 -14.31
N ALA A 43 -1.25 12.03 -14.85
CA ALA A 43 -0.60 12.04 -16.16
C ALA A 43 0.74 11.30 -16.18
N LEU A 44 1.51 11.35 -15.09
CA LEU A 44 2.78 10.62 -14.97
C LEU A 44 2.58 9.12 -14.81
N VAL A 45 1.55 8.71 -14.07
CA VAL A 45 1.27 7.28 -13.82
C VAL A 45 0.62 6.62 -15.02
N PHE A 46 -0.17 7.34 -15.81
CA PHE A 46 -0.97 6.76 -16.89
C PHE A 46 -0.16 5.95 -17.91
N PRO A 47 1.01 6.41 -18.41
CA PRO A 47 1.85 5.59 -19.29
C PRO A 47 2.34 4.29 -18.65
N LEU A 48 2.68 4.30 -17.34
CA LEU A 48 3.15 3.12 -16.63
C LEU A 48 2.10 2.02 -16.57
N MET A 49 0.83 2.39 -16.56
CA MET A 49 -0.28 1.43 -16.55
C MET A 49 -0.34 0.55 -17.81
N TYR A 50 0.28 1.01 -18.90
CA TYR A 50 0.36 0.27 -20.17
C TYR A 50 1.68 -0.50 -20.32
N TRP A 51 2.77 -0.01 -19.73
CA TRP A 51 4.10 -0.60 -19.92
C TRP A 51 4.36 -1.77 -18.98
N ASP A 52 3.67 -1.80 -17.85
CA ASP A 52 3.84 -2.85 -16.85
C ASP A 52 2.88 -4.01 -17.12
N SER A 53 3.40 -5.23 -17.12
CA SER A 53 2.61 -6.45 -17.11
C SER A 53 1.95 -6.68 -15.74
N ILE A 54 0.97 -7.57 -15.68
CA ILE A 54 0.37 -7.92 -14.40
C ILE A 54 1.34 -8.79 -13.60
N ASN A 55 1.56 -8.44 -12.33
CA ASN A 55 2.27 -9.30 -11.39
C ASN A 55 1.29 -10.22 -10.64
N TYR A 56 1.82 -11.24 -9.94
CA TYR A 56 1.01 -12.21 -9.20
C TYR A 56 0.01 -11.57 -8.24
N ASP A 57 0.44 -10.62 -7.43
CA ASP A 57 -0.42 -9.99 -6.44
C ASP A 57 -1.56 -9.17 -7.07
N SER A 58 -1.29 -8.51 -8.19
CA SER A 58 -2.32 -7.79 -8.96
C SER A 58 -3.27 -8.77 -9.65
N ALA A 59 -2.74 -9.89 -10.16
CA ALA A 59 -3.53 -10.97 -10.77
C ALA A 59 -4.44 -11.65 -9.72
N TYR A 60 -3.95 -11.86 -8.51
CA TYR A 60 -4.75 -12.35 -7.40
C TYR A 60 -5.94 -11.41 -7.11
N GLN A 61 -5.71 -10.10 -7.06
CA GLN A 61 -6.79 -9.13 -6.88
C GLN A 61 -7.77 -9.13 -8.08
N TYR A 62 -7.26 -9.32 -9.30
CA TYR A 62 -8.12 -9.51 -10.48
C TYR A 62 -9.00 -10.74 -10.33
N ALA A 63 -8.41 -11.89 -10.00
CA ALA A 63 -9.12 -13.14 -9.83
C ALA A 63 -10.23 -13.02 -8.77
N LEU A 64 -9.96 -12.39 -7.62
CA LEU A 64 -10.98 -12.07 -6.62
C LEU A 64 -12.14 -11.27 -7.21
N THR A 65 -11.89 -10.35 -8.17
CA THR A 65 -12.99 -9.59 -8.79
C THR A 65 -13.89 -10.44 -9.69
N GLN A 66 -13.50 -11.64 -10.07
CA GLN A 66 -14.35 -12.54 -10.86
C GLN A 66 -15.38 -13.29 -9.99
N HIS A 67 -15.14 -13.37 -8.68
CA HIS A 67 -16.03 -14.00 -7.71
C HIS A 67 -17.16 -13.07 -7.25
N THR A 68 -18.22 -13.65 -6.65
CA THR A 68 -19.26 -12.87 -5.96
C THR A 68 -18.72 -12.28 -4.66
N ILE A 69 -19.38 -11.24 -4.12
CA ILE A 69 -18.98 -10.63 -2.82
C ILE A 69 -18.99 -11.67 -1.69
N HIS A 70 -19.89 -12.66 -1.75
CA HIS A 70 -19.96 -13.73 -0.74
C HIS A 70 -18.72 -14.63 -0.83
N GLU A 71 -18.39 -15.10 -2.02
CA GLU A 71 -17.20 -15.92 -2.27
C GLU A 71 -15.92 -15.17 -1.91
N ILE A 72 -15.79 -13.88 -2.25
CA ILE A 72 -14.66 -13.04 -1.82
C ILE A 72 -14.51 -13.07 -0.29
N TRP A 73 -15.62 -12.97 0.45
CA TRP A 73 -15.61 -13.02 1.92
C TRP A 73 -15.14 -14.38 2.46
N GLU A 74 -15.40 -15.47 1.75
CA GLU A 74 -15.01 -16.83 2.12
C GLU A 74 -13.55 -17.16 1.73
N LEU A 75 -13.04 -16.58 0.64
CA LEU A 75 -11.68 -16.80 0.13
C LEU A 75 -10.61 -15.98 0.90
N LEU A 76 -10.91 -14.74 1.24
CA LEU A 76 -9.95 -13.82 1.87
C LEU A 76 -9.34 -14.28 3.21
N PRO A 77 -9.98 -15.13 4.05
CA PRO A 77 -9.33 -15.69 5.22
C PRO A 77 -8.01 -16.42 4.94
N TYR A 78 -7.83 -16.95 3.74
CA TYR A 78 -6.64 -17.69 3.31
C TYR A 78 -5.53 -16.78 2.74
N ASP A 79 -5.87 -15.55 2.30
CA ASP A 79 -4.92 -14.55 1.75
C ASP A 79 -4.40 -13.56 2.81
N TYR A 80 -4.70 -13.71 4.07
CA TYR A 80 -4.28 -12.79 5.14
C TYR A 80 -4.67 -11.30 4.93
N SER A 81 -5.52 -10.99 3.94
CA SER A 81 -5.99 -9.63 3.64
C SER A 81 -7.40 -9.37 4.15
N PRO A 82 -7.66 -8.22 4.80
CA PRO A 82 -9.02 -7.81 5.16
C PRO A 82 -9.87 -7.45 3.92
N PRO A 83 -11.21 -7.55 4.00
CA PRO A 83 -12.09 -7.62 2.82
C PRO A 83 -12.38 -6.29 2.12
N PHE A 84 -12.09 -5.14 2.70
CA PHE A 84 -12.52 -3.85 2.14
C PHE A 84 -12.00 -3.61 0.73
N TYR A 85 -10.70 -3.82 0.50
CA TYR A 85 -10.09 -3.51 -0.79
C TYR A 85 -10.66 -4.38 -1.92
N ALA A 86 -10.70 -5.69 -1.72
CA ALA A 86 -11.20 -6.63 -2.73
C ALA A 86 -12.68 -6.35 -3.07
N ILE A 87 -13.53 -6.11 -2.06
CA ILE A 87 -14.95 -5.77 -2.28
C ILE A 87 -15.07 -4.41 -2.99
N ALA A 88 -14.31 -3.39 -2.59
CA ALA A 88 -14.36 -2.07 -3.21
C ALA A 88 -13.85 -2.12 -4.67
N LEU A 89 -12.79 -2.88 -4.94
CA LEU A 89 -12.28 -3.11 -6.28
C LEU A 89 -13.31 -3.87 -7.13
N LYS A 90 -13.97 -4.92 -6.59
CA LYS A 90 -15.06 -5.63 -7.27
C LYS A 90 -16.17 -4.67 -7.69
N LEU A 91 -16.65 -3.82 -6.77
CA LEU A 91 -17.69 -2.84 -7.08
C LEU A 91 -17.23 -1.82 -8.13
N TYR A 92 -15.96 -1.43 -8.10
CA TYR A 92 -15.38 -0.53 -9.09
C TYR A 92 -15.33 -1.19 -10.48
N THR A 93 -14.83 -2.43 -10.55
CA THR A 93 -14.73 -3.17 -11.82
C THR A 93 -16.09 -3.53 -12.42
N MET A 94 -17.13 -3.73 -11.60
CA MET A 94 -18.52 -3.89 -12.09
C MET A 94 -19.03 -2.66 -12.84
N ILE A 95 -18.52 -1.46 -12.55
CA ILE A 95 -18.97 -0.21 -13.18
C ILE A 95 -18.08 0.12 -14.39
N PHE A 96 -16.76 -0.03 -14.28
CA PHE A 96 -15.80 0.48 -15.24
C PHE A 96 -15.12 -0.62 -16.08
N GLY A 97 -15.36 -1.90 -15.79
CA GLY A 97 -14.69 -3.04 -16.40
C GLY A 97 -13.52 -3.55 -15.57
N SER A 98 -13.02 -4.75 -15.91
CA SER A 98 -11.99 -5.46 -15.13
C SER A 98 -10.61 -5.49 -15.83
N SER A 99 -10.37 -4.66 -16.83
CA SER A 99 -9.04 -4.58 -17.44
C SER A 99 -8.00 -4.07 -16.42
N LEU A 100 -6.75 -4.48 -16.58
CA LEU A 100 -5.65 -4.09 -15.69
C LEU A 100 -5.53 -2.56 -15.55
N ILE A 101 -5.67 -1.83 -16.65
CA ILE A 101 -5.65 -0.36 -16.66
C ILE A 101 -6.75 0.21 -15.76
N VAL A 102 -7.98 -0.30 -15.89
CA VAL A 102 -9.11 0.14 -15.06
C VAL A 102 -8.83 -0.15 -13.60
N MET A 103 -8.34 -1.33 -13.24
CA MET A 103 -8.01 -1.66 -11.85
C MET A 103 -6.92 -0.75 -11.28
N ARG A 104 -5.90 -0.41 -12.08
CA ARG A 104 -4.84 0.54 -11.68
C ARG A 104 -5.38 1.96 -11.47
N THR A 105 -6.37 2.41 -12.26
CA THR A 105 -7.00 3.72 -12.03
C THR A 105 -7.71 3.80 -10.67
N PHE A 106 -8.11 2.68 -10.08
CA PHE A 106 -8.64 2.64 -8.72
C PHE A 106 -7.64 3.15 -7.69
N SER A 107 -6.35 2.84 -7.84
CA SER A 107 -5.27 3.32 -6.95
C SER A 107 -5.11 4.85 -6.99
N ILE A 108 -5.41 5.52 -8.12
CA ILE A 108 -5.35 6.98 -8.24
C ILE A 108 -6.31 7.65 -7.24
N ILE A 109 -7.44 7.03 -6.94
CA ILE A 109 -8.42 7.56 -5.97
C ILE A 109 -7.75 7.73 -4.59
N ALA A 110 -6.95 6.75 -4.16
CA ALA A 110 -6.24 6.81 -2.89
C ALA A 110 -5.19 7.93 -2.87
N VAL A 111 -4.43 8.10 -3.97
CA VAL A 111 -3.41 9.15 -4.08
C VAL A 111 -4.04 10.55 -4.07
N VAL A 112 -5.08 10.77 -4.87
CA VAL A 112 -5.84 12.03 -4.85
C VAL A 112 -6.41 12.28 -3.44
N GLY A 113 -6.86 11.23 -2.75
CA GLY A 113 -7.27 11.29 -1.36
C GLY A 113 -6.14 11.73 -0.41
N MET A 114 -4.91 11.19 -0.58
CA MET A 114 -3.74 11.61 0.21
C MET A 114 -3.35 13.06 -0.07
N LEU A 115 -3.35 13.51 -1.33
CA LEU A 115 -3.15 14.91 -1.69
C LEU A 115 -4.22 15.82 -1.06
N PHE A 116 -5.49 15.37 -1.03
CA PHE A 116 -6.58 16.08 -0.36
C PHE A 116 -6.33 16.22 1.15
N ILE A 117 -5.94 15.13 1.82
CA ILE A 117 -5.60 15.15 3.26
C ILE A 117 -4.43 16.11 3.51
N SER A 118 -3.40 16.06 2.67
CA SER A 118 -2.22 16.93 2.76
C SER A 118 -2.55 18.42 2.67
N VAL A 119 -3.57 18.77 1.89
CA VAL A 119 -3.95 20.18 1.69
C VAL A 119 -4.98 20.63 2.72
N PHE A 120 -6.16 19.98 2.79
CA PHE A 120 -7.30 20.56 3.47
C PHE A 120 -7.30 20.31 4.98
N PRO A 121 -7.24 19.07 5.49
CA PRO A 121 -7.15 18.80 6.92
C PRO A 121 -5.86 19.34 7.55
N VAL A 122 -4.71 19.17 6.87
CA VAL A 122 -3.42 19.67 7.35
C VAL A 122 -3.41 21.20 7.43
N ASN A 123 -3.98 21.91 6.44
CA ASN A 123 -4.14 23.37 6.50
C ASN A 123 -5.00 23.81 7.69
N SER A 124 -6.08 23.07 7.99
CA SER A 124 -6.94 23.36 9.14
C SER A 124 -6.22 23.16 10.47
N LEU A 125 -5.29 22.21 10.54
CA LEU A 125 -4.59 21.84 11.78
C LEU A 125 -3.33 22.68 12.02
N PHE A 126 -2.51 22.90 10.99
CA PHE A 126 -1.17 23.49 11.09
C PHE A 126 -0.97 24.74 10.23
N GLY A 127 -1.95 25.11 9.42
CA GLY A 127 -1.90 26.28 8.56
C GLY A 127 -1.23 26.04 7.20
N ARG A 128 -1.26 27.10 6.37
CA ARG A 128 -0.96 27.06 4.94
C ARG A 128 0.46 26.57 4.60
N ASN A 129 1.46 27.02 5.34
CA ASN A 129 2.85 26.66 5.03
C ASN A 129 3.08 25.15 5.25
N THR A 130 2.50 24.59 6.29
CA THR A 130 2.53 23.14 6.53
C THR A 130 1.80 22.38 5.44
N ALA A 131 0.63 22.85 5.01
CA ALA A 131 -0.11 22.24 3.90
C ALA A 131 0.67 22.25 2.59
N LEU A 132 1.40 23.33 2.30
CA LEU A 132 2.27 23.40 1.10
C LEU A 132 3.42 22.38 1.16
N TRP A 133 4.08 22.21 2.31
CA TRP A 133 5.08 21.19 2.50
C TRP A 133 4.50 19.79 2.43
N SER A 134 3.34 19.57 3.05
CA SER A 134 2.66 18.27 3.01
C SER A 134 2.25 17.89 1.60
N LEU A 135 1.68 18.81 0.85
CA LEU A 135 1.37 18.61 -0.57
C LEU A 135 2.62 18.29 -1.39
N PHE A 136 3.69 19.08 -1.21
CA PHE A 136 4.95 18.89 -1.91
C PHE A 136 5.54 17.49 -1.64
N ILE A 137 5.65 17.09 -0.37
CA ILE A 137 6.20 15.79 0.01
C ILE A 137 5.33 14.65 -0.49
N THR A 138 3.99 14.74 -0.36
CA THR A 138 3.08 13.71 -0.86
C THR A 138 3.18 13.55 -2.38
N PHE A 139 3.24 14.66 -3.11
CA PHE A 139 3.34 14.68 -4.57
C PHE A 139 4.70 14.17 -5.07
N THR A 140 5.80 14.45 -4.36
CA THR A 140 7.14 14.02 -4.77
C THR A 140 7.56 12.68 -4.17
N SER A 141 6.70 12.00 -3.44
CA SER A 141 7.04 10.71 -2.82
C SER A 141 7.15 9.61 -3.87
N SER A 142 8.38 9.18 -4.17
CA SER A 142 8.63 8.05 -5.07
C SER A 142 8.01 6.76 -4.55
N PHE A 143 7.89 6.60 -3.23
CA PHE A 143 7.23 5.46 -2.62
C PHE A 143 5.71 5.42 -2.91
N ILE A 144 5.01 6.55 -2.77
CA ILE A 144 3.59 6.65 -3.14
C ILE A 144 3.43 6.38 -4.63
N PHE A 145 4.30 6.98 -5.45
CA PHE A 145 4.30 6.80 -6.90
C PHE A 145 4.50 5.33 -7.29
N ASN A 146 5.44 4.63 -6.65
CA ASN A 146 5.68 3.21 -6.89
C ASN A 146 4.46 2.33 -6.51
N MET A 147 3.68 2.71 -5.49
CA MET A 147 2.48 1.96 -5.08
C MET A 147 1.25 2.17 -5.97
N ILE A 148 1.26 3.14 -6.89
CA ILE A 148 0.06 3.46 -7.71
C ILE A 148 -0.19 2.42 -8.79
N HIS A 149 0.86 1.93 -9.45
CA HIS A 149 0.71 0.97 -10.56
C HIS A 149 0.35 -0.43 -10.08
N GLU A 150 0.60 -0.74 -8.81
CA GLU A 150 0.19 -2.01 -8.21
C GLU A 150 -1.32 -2.03 -7.88
N VAL A 151 -1.98 -3.13 -8.22
CA VAL A 151 -3.38 -3.37 -7.84
C VAL A 151 -3.38 -4.04 -6.46
N ARG A 152 -3.16 -3.23 -5.40
CA ARG A 152 -2.96 -3.75 -4.03
C ARG A 152 -3.67 -2.91 -2.96
N PRO A 153 -4.04 -3.52 -1.82
CA PRO A 153 -4.66 -2.80 -0.70
C PRO A 153 -3.75 -1.76 -0.04
N THR A 154 -2.42 -1.86 -0.21
CA THR A 154 -1.41 -1.04 0.46
C THR A 154 -1.66 0.46 0.29
N ILE A 155 -1.90 0.92 -0.94
CA ILE A 155 -2.09 2.35 -1.24
C ILE A 155 -3.34 2.93 -0.56
N PHE A 156 -4.43 2.14 -0.46
CA PHE A 156 -5.64 2.54 0.26
C PHE A 156 -5.43 2.51 1.77
N ALA A 157 -4.68 1.53 2.30
CA ALA A 157 -4.32 1.49 3.71
C ALA A 157 -3.50 2.72 4.11
N MET A 158 -2.55 3.15 3.27
CA MET A 158 -1.80 4.40 3.44
C MET A 158 -2.73 5.61 3.49
N PHE A 159 -3.62 5.74 2.51
CA PHE A 159 -4.60 6.84 2.46
C PHE A 159 -5.47 6.89 3.71
N PHE A 160 -6.04 5.76 4.10
CA PHE A 160 -6.93 5.71 5.26
C PHE A 160 -6.18 5.95 6.57
N PHE A 161 -4.98 5.40 6.75
CA PHE A 161 -4.21 5.62 7.97
C PHE A 161 -3.68 7.06 8.06
N MET A 162 -3.26 7.67 6.95
CA MET A 162 -2.92 9.09 6.89
C MET A 162 -4.12 9.95 7.30
N GLY A 163 -5.30 9.67 6.74
CA GLY A 163 -6.54 10.35 7.08
C GLY A 163 -6.91 10.20 8.56
N ALA A 164 -6.87 8.97 9.08
CA ALA A 164 -7.14 8.68 10.49
C ALA A 164 -6.21 9.49 11.40
N SER A 165 -4.91 9.51 11.11
CA SER A 165 -3.88 10.19 11.92
C SER A 165 -4.05 11.71 11.95
N VAL A 166 -4.29 12.32 10.78
CA VAL A 166 -4.48 13.78 10.68
C VAL A 166 -5.80 14.20 11.35
N TYR A 167 -6.89 13.46 11.12
CA TYR A 167 -8.16 13.76 11.80
C TYR A 167 -8.13 13.45 13.30
N ALA A 168 -7.30 12.50 13.76
CA ALA A 168 -7.07 12.26 15.18
C ALA A 168 -6.42 13.47 15.85
N ALA A 169 -5.39 14.04 15.24
CA ALA A 169 -4.75 15.24 15.73
C ALA A 169 -5.69 16.47 15.68
N ALA A 170 -6.49 16.60 14.60
CA ALA A 170 -7.49 17.65 14.48
C ALA A 170 -8.59 17.53 15.54
N ALA A 171 -9.11 16.31 15.77
CA ALA A 171 -10.10 16.04 16.82
C ALA A 171 -9.54 16.35 18.23
N TYR A 172 -8.26 16.05 18.45
CA TYR A 172 -7.60 16.41 19.70
C TYR A 172 -7.45 17.93 19.84
N ALA A 173 -7.09 18.65 18.77
CA ALA A 173 -6.90 20.10 18.80
C ALA A 173 -8.22 20.87 18.91
N HIS A 174 -9.20 20.56 18.07
CA HIS A 174 -10.39 21.40 17.87
C HIS A 174 -11.65 20.89 18.56
N GLU A 175 -11.72 19.61 18.94
CA GLU A 175 -12.88 18.94 19.55
C GLU A 175 -14.18 19.01 18.71
N LYS A 176 -14.07 19.12 17.36
CA LYS A 176 -15.23 19.19 16.47
C LYS A 176 -15.78 17.81 16.16
N LYS A 177 -17.11 17.66 16.19
CA LYS A 177 -17.80 16.37 15.98
C LYS A 177 -17.40 15.68 14.67
N HIS A 178 -17.29 16.44 13.57
CA HIS A 178 -16.96 15.85 12.27
C HIS A 178 -15.53 15.27 12.23
N GLU A 179 -14.58 15.84 13.00
CA GLU A 179 -13.21 15.35 13.06
C GLU A 179 -13.15 13.97 13.76
N TYR A 180 -13.92 13.78 14.86
CA TYR A 180 -14.07 12.47 15.49
C TYR A 180 -14.72 11.46 14.53
N VAL A 181 -15.75 11.86 13.80
CA VAL A 181 -16.42 10.99 12.83
C VAL A 181 -15.47 10.59 11.70
N CYS A 182 -14.76 11.56 11.11
CA CYS A 182 -13.77 11.28 10.05
C CYS A 182 -12.67 10.35 10.56
N MET A 183 -12.09 10.64 11.75
CA MET A 183 -11.09 9.78 12.37
C MET A 183 -11.61 8.34 12.52
N THR A 184 -12.83 8.16 13.04
CA THR A 184 -13.42 6.84 13.25
C THR A 184 -13.63 6.10 11.91
N VAL A 185 -14.21 6.79 10.91
CA VAL A 185 -14.46 6.22 9.59
C VAL A 185 -13.13 5.81 8.92
N PHE A 186 -12.15 6.69 8.89
CA PHE A 186 -10.83 6.40 8.33
C PHE A 186 -10.13 5.26 9.08
N SER A 187 -10.27 5.18 10.41
CA SER A 187 -9.72 4.07 11.20
C SER A 187 -10.36 2.74 10.83
N VAL A 188 -11.70 2.68 10.74
CA VAL A 188 -12.41 1.46 10.35
C VAL A 188 -12.01 1.03 8.94
N LEU A 189 -11.98 1.95 7.98
CA LEU A 189 -11.57 1.66 6.61
C LEU A 189 -10.12 1.15 6.56
N ALA A 190 -9.20 1.77 7.33
CA ALA A 190 -7.81 1.33 7.42
C ALA A 190 -7.70 -0.11 7.97
N MET A 191 -8.42 -0.41 9.06
CA MET A 191 -8.44 -1.74 9.69
C MET A 191 -8.98 -2.82 8.75
N TYR A 192 -10.02 -2.51 7.98
CA TYR A 192 -10.60 -3.41 6.99
C TYR A 192 -9.84 -3.49 5.66
N THR A 193 -8.79 -2.66 5.49
CA THR A 193 -7.96 -2.67 4.28
C THR A 193 -6.67 -3.46 4.48
N HIS A 194 -6.01 -3.36 5.66
CA HIS A 194 -4.72 -4.03 5.88
C HIS A 194 -4.44 -4.27 7.37
N ASN A 195 -3.90 -5.45 7.70
CA ASN A 195 -3.63 -5.86 9.08
C ASN A 195 -2.61 -4.94 9.80
N VAL A 196 -1.61 -4.39 9.08
CA VAL A 196 -0.67 -3.39 9.65
C VAL A 196 -1.40 -2.09 10.00
N ALA A 197 -2.40 -1.69 9.21
CA ALA A 197 -3.19 -0.51 9.54
C ALA A 197 -4.11 -0.73 10.76
N LEU A 198 -4.50 -1.99 11.05
CA LEU A 198 -5.16 -2.33 12.32
C LEU A 198 -4.22 -2.06 13.52
N VAL A 199 -2.95 -2.50 13.43
CA VAL A 199 -1.93 -2.18 14.45
C VAL A 199 -1.73 -0.66 14.57
N GLY A 200 -1.69 0.04 13.43
CA GLY A 200 -1.63 1.49 13.35
C GLY A 200 -2.78 2.17 14.10
N ALA A 201 -4.01 1.77 13.81
CA ALA A 201 -5.21 2.31 14.46
C ALA A 201 -5.21 2.03 15.96
N PHE A 202 -4.89 0.80 16.38
CA PHE A 202 -4.79 0.45 17.80
C PHE A 202 -3.77 1.35 18.54
N GLY A 203 -2.54 1.45 18.03
CA GLY A 203 -1.49 2.30 18.62
C GLY A 203 -1.89 3.78 18.66
N MET A 204 -2.54 4.28 17.61
CA MET A 204 -3.08 5.64 17.58
C MET A 204 -4.09 5.88 18.72
N TYR A 205 -5.05 4.98 18.93
CA TYR A 205 -6.01 5.12 20.03
C TYR A 205 -5.35 5.04 21.40
N VAL A 206 -4.34 4.19 21.60
CA VAL A 206 -3.53 4.14 22.84
C VAL A 206 -2.90 5.52 23.12
N VAL A 207 -2.29 6.13 22.10
CA VAL A 207 -1.68 7.48 22.23
C VAL A 207 -2.72 8.55 22.56
N LEU A 208 -3.86 8.56 21.85
CA LEU A 208 -4.92 9.56 22.07
C LEU A 208 -5.50 9.49 23.50
N LEU A 209 -5.73 8.28 23.99
CA LEU A 209 -6.22 8.06 25.36
C LEU A 209 -5.17 8.48 26.38
N ALA A 210 -3.89 8.13 26.17
CA ALA A 210 -2.79 8.54 27.04
C ALA A 210 -2.64 10.07 27.10
N PHE A 211 -2.65 10.75 25.94
CA PHE A 211 -2.58 12.21 25.87
C PHE A 211 -3.78 12.88 26.55
N ALA A 212 -4.99 12.35 26.40
CA ALA A 212 -6.18 12.87 27.06
C ALA A 212 -6.10 12.71 28.60
N LEU A 213 -5.55 11.57 29.08
CA LEU A 213 -5.33 11.34 30.52
C LEU A 213 -4.25 12.26 31.09
N ILE A 214 -3.09 12.37 30.42
CA ILE A 214 -1.98 13.23 30.86
C ILE A 214 -2.42 14.70 30.91
N SER A 215 -3.22 15.14 29.94
CA SER A 215 -3.79 16.49 29.93
C SER A 215 -4.97 16.67 30.88
N LYS A 216 -5.37 15.60 31.60
CA LYS A 216 -6.55 15.56 32.49
C LYS A 216 -7.85 16.01 31.80
N ASN A 217 -7.95 15.84 30.48
CA ASN A 217 -9.13 16.17 29.71
C ASN A 217 -10.03 14.93 29.56
N TYR A 218 -10.83 14.64 30.57
CA TYR A 218 -11.74 13.49 30.62
C TYR A 218 -12.82 13.53 29.53
N LYS A 219 -13.17 14.72 29.02
CA LYS A 219 -14.11 14.86 27.92
C LYS A 219 -13.51 14.29 26.62
N LYS A 220 -12.27 14.67 26.28
CA LYS A 220 -11.55 14.10 25.13
C LYS A 220 -11.37 12.59 25.32
N PHE A 221 -10.93 12.16 26.49
CA PHE A 221 -10.79 10.75 26.83
C PHE A 221 -12.07 9.96 26.50
N LYS A 222 -13.23 10.43 26.99
CA LYS A 222 -14.53 9.79 26.72
C LYS A 222 -14.84 9.71 25.22
N HIS A 223 -14.60 10.79 24.45
CA HIS A 223 -14.87 10.78 23.02
C HIS A 223 -13.95 9.81 22.26
N PHE A 224 -12.65 9.78 22.57
CA PHE A 224 -11.72 8.82 21.96
C PHE A 224 -12.03 7.38 22.36
N LEU A 225 -12.40 7.15 23.61
CA LEU A 225 -12.81 5.82 24.07
C LEU A 225 -14.06 5.33 23.33
N ILE A 226 -15.09 6.18 23.20
CA ILE A 226 -16.30 5.83 22.44
C ILE A 226 -15.96 5.54 20.97
N SER A 227 -15.12 6.36 20.34
CA SER A 227 -14.68 6.15 18.97
C SER A 227 -13.91 4.81 18.83
N GLY A 228 -13.00 4.50 19.74
CA GLY A 228 -12.27 3.24 19.77
C GLY A 228 -13.19 2.03 19.95
N ILE A 229 -14.18 2.14 20.84
CA ILE A 229 -15.21 1.08 21.02
C ILE A 229 -16.03 0.90 19.72
N ILE A 230 -16.41 1.98 19.06
CA ILE A 230 -17.12 1.89 17.76
C ILE A 230 -16.25 1.15 16.73
N CYS A 231 -14.96 1.49 16.62
CA CYS A 231 -14.04 0.78 15.73
C CYS A 231 -13.96 -0.72 16.09
N ALA A 232 -13.79 -1.05 17.36
CA ALA A 232 -13.70 -2.43 17.83
C ALA A 232 -14.99 -3.21 17.52
N VAL A 233 -16.16 -2.63 17.79
CA VAL A 233 -17.47 -3.26 17.50
C VAL A 233 -17.66 -3.47 16.01
N LEU A 234 -17.34 -2.47 15.19
CA LEU A 234 -17.46 -2.60 13.74
C LEU A 234 -16.47 -3.62 13.16
N TYR A 235 -15.35 -3.91 13.84
CA TYR A 235 -14.36 -4.90 13.40
C TYR A 235 -14.67 -6.34 13.89
N LEU A 236 -15.65 -6.53 14.81
CA LEU A 236 -16.00 -7.85 15.33
C LEU A 236 -16.28 -8.92 14.25
N PRO A 237 -16.95 -8.60 13.11
CA PRO A 237 -17.19 -9.60 12.07
C PRO A 237 -15.92 -10.23 11.51
N TRP A 238 -14.82 -9.50 11.49
CA TRP A 238 -13.52 -9.98 10.97
C TRP A 238 -12.57 -10.49 12.06
N LEU A 239 -12.91 -10.29 13.34
CA LEU A 239 -12.04 -10.64 14.46
C LEU A 239 -11.71 -12.14 14.53
N SER A 240 -12.70 -13.00 14.25
CA SER A 240 -12.50 -14.45 14.26
C SER A 240 -11.54 -14.90 13.15
N VAL A 241 -11.53 -14.21 12.01
CA VAL A 241 -10.66 -14.49 10.89
C VAL A 241 -9.21 -14.13 11.25
N ILE A 242 -8.97 -12.90 11.73
CA ILE A 242 -7.60 -12.48 12.08
C ILE A 242 -6.99 -13.32 13.20
N LEU A 243 -7.80 -13.77 14.18
CA LEU A 243 -7.32 -14.67 15.23
C LEU A 243 -6.87 -16.03 14.67
N LYS A 244 -7.58 -16.56 13.67
CA LYS A 244 -7.14 -17.78 12.97
C LYS A 244 -5.88 -17.51 12.14
N GLN A 245 -5.84 -16.40 11.41
CA GLN A 245 -4.66 -16.01 10.63
C GLN A 245 -3.39 -15.88 11.49
N ILE A 246 -3.47 -15.29 12.68
CA ILE A 246 -2.33 -15.18 13.60
C ILE A 246 -1.80 -16.56 14.02
N THR A 247 -2.65 -17.55 14.16
CA THR A 247 -2.24 -18.91 14.55
C THR A 247 -1.71 -19.75 13.38
N SER A 248 -2.21 -19.53 12.16
CA SER A 248 -1.81 -20.29 10.96
C SER A 248 -0.58 -19.72 10.25
N VAL A 249 -0.28 -18.44 10.42
CA VAL A 249 0.88 -17.76 9.80
C VAL A 249 2.24 -18.37 10.24
N ASN A 250 2.27 -19.26 11.25
CA ASN A 250 3.51 -19.69 11.87
C ASN A 250 4.48 -20.48 10.97
N ASP A 251 4.06 -21.04 9.86
CA ASP A 251 4.94 -22.00 9.18
C ASP A 251 5.49 -21.54 7.80
N HIS A 252 4.92 -20.51 7.17
CA HIS A 252 5.18 -20.27 5.74
C HIS A 252 5.17 -18.79 5.27
N PHE A 253 5.67 -17.82 6.04
CA PHE A 253 5.68 -16.43 5.60
C PHE A 253 7.05 -16.02 5.00
N TRP A 254 7.07 -15.50 3.79
CA TRP A 254 8.22 -15.25 2.92
C TRP A 254 9.09 -14.02 3.25
N THR A 255 8.92 -13.34 4.38
CA THR A 255 9.63 -12.09 4.64
C THR A 255 11.11 -12.28 4.99
N ALA A 256 11.94 -11.43 4.36
CA ALA A 256 13.37 -11.31 4.64
C ALA A 256 13.65 -10.95 6.12
N ASP A 257 14.84 -11.21 6.56
CA ASP A 257 15.31 -10.89 7.92
C ASP A 257 15.18 -9.40 8.25
N PHE A 258 14.79 -9.13 9.50
CA PHE A 258 14.59 -7.78 10.00
C PHE A 258 15.91 -7.05 10.21
N GLU A 259 16.20 -6.05 9.38
CA GLU A 259 17.29 -5.12 9.58
C GLU A 259 16.81 -3.81 10.24
N ALA A 260 17.19 -3.63 11.52
CA ALA A 260 16.72 -2.49 12.32
C ALA A 260 17.11 -1.12 11.72
N VAL A 261 18.29 -1.04 11.09
CA VAL A 261 18.79 0.21 10.48
C VAL A 261 18.00 0.55 9.23
N ASP A 262 17.76 -0.42 8.36
CA ASP A 262 17.00 -0.25 7.13
C ASP A 262 15.54 0.08 7.44
N THR A 263 14.97 -0.58 8.44
CA THR A 263 13.64 -0.26 8.95
C THR A 263 13.54 1.18 9.43
N LEU A 264 14.51 1.66 10.22
CA LEU A 264 14.52 3.04 10.71
C LEU A 264 14.67 4.04 9.56
N ASN A 265 15.53 3.74 8.60
CA ASN A 265 15.71 4.55 7.38
C ASN A 265 14.39 4.62 6.59
N TRP A 266 13.71 3.51 6.42
CA TRP A 266 12.41 3.45 5.77
C TRP A 266 11.35 4.28 6.49
N ILE A 267 11.27 4.18 7.81
CA ILE A 267 10.32 4.95 8.63
C ILE A 267 10.53 6.46 8.46
N LEU A 268 11.78 6.89 8.52
CA LEU A 268 12.11 8.32 8.50
C LEU A 268 12.10 8.90 7.08
N LEU A 269 12.45 8.13 6.09
CA LEU A 269 12.91 8.63 4.80
C LEU A 269 12.35 7.88 3.59
N GLY A 270 11.72 6.72 3.78
CA GLY A 270 11.16 5.91 2.72
C GLY A 270 10.09 6.63 1.87
N ASN A 271 9.51 7.70 2.43
CA ASN A 271 8.62 8.58 1.68
C ASN A 271 9.36 9.50 0.69
N PHE A 272 10.70 9.56 0.73
CA PHE A 272 11.45 10.53 -0.08
C PHE A 272 12.17 9.90 -1.26
N SER A 273 12.84 8.76 -1.10
CA SER A 273 13.57 8.09 -2.18
C SER A 273 14.00 6.69 -1.81
N GLN A 274 14.00 5.80 -2.80
CA GLN A 274 14.38 4.40 -2.65
C GLN A 274 15.85 4.13 -3.02
N SER A 275 16.41 4.79 -4.03
CA SER A 275 17.66 4.35 -4.65
C SER A 275 18.89 5.21 -4.40
N LEU A 276 18.83 6.50 -4.65
CA LEU A 276 20.05 7.35 -4.62
C LEU A 276 20.67 7.51 -3.24
N PHE A 277 19.91 7.25 -2.19
CA PHE A 277 20.32 7.58 -0.85
C PHE A 277 20.06 6.43 0.11
N LYS A 278 20.35 5.22 -0.33
CA LYS A 278 20.03 4.01 0.44
C LYS A 278 20.43 4.07 1.93
N VAL A 279 21.35 4.89 2.38
CA VAL A 279 21.67 4.96 3.83
C VAL A 279 22.24 6.31 4.29
N SER A 280 23.10 6.98 3.53
CA SER A 280 23.93 8.06 4.10
C SER A 280 23.35 9.46 4.00
N VAL A 281 22.65 9.80 2.94
CA VAL A 281 22.12 11.17 2.75
C VAL A 281 20.81 11.38 3.52
N PRO A 282 19.87 10.43 3.55
CA PRO A 282 18.70 10.52 4.41
C PRO A 282 19.07 10.64 5.89
N MET A 283 20.04 9.87 6.36
CA MET A 283 20.50 9.96 7.74
C MET A 283 21.19 11.31 8.02
N LEU A 284 21.97 11.82 7.06
CA LEU A 284 22.59 13.13 7.14
C LEU A 284 21.56 14.26 7.14
N LEU A 285 20.52 14.16 6.29
CA LEU A 285 19.40 15.12 6.27
C LEU A 285 18.55 15.04 7.52
N GLY A 286 18.27 13.85 8.03
CA GLY A 286 17.62 13.63 9.32
C GLY A 286 18.43 14.24 10.48
N LEU A 287 19.74 14.05 10.48
CA LEU A 287 20.66 14.68 11.45
C LEU A 287 20.70 16.20 11.30
N LEU A 288 20.78 16.72 10.08
CA LEU A 288 20.74 18.18 9.85
C LEU A 288 19.42 18.81 10.28
N LEU A 289 18.29 18.14 10.01
CA LEU A 289 16.97 18.55 10.53
C LEU A 289 16.90 18.44 12.05
N PHE A 290 17.42 17.36 12.61
CA PHE A 290 17.50 17.16 14.06
C PHE A 290 18.36 18.24 14.74
N PHE A 291 19.54 18.56 14.20
CA PHE A 291 20.39 19.63 14.71
C PHE A 291 19.80 21.03 14.49
N ALA A 292 19.11 21.27 13.37
CA ALA A 292 18.37 22.52 13.18
C ALA A 292 17.22 22.66 14.19
N LEU A 293 16.52 21.58 14.48
CA LEU A 293 15.49 21.50 15.53
C LEU A 293 16.10 21.72 16.93
N LEU A 294 17.24 21.09 17.25
CA LEU A 294 17.93 21.27 18.52
C LEU A 294 18.42 22.69 18.74
N LYS A 295 18.82 23.40 17.68
CA LYS A 295 19.25 24.79 17.76
C LYS A 295 18.08 25.74 18.10
N HIS A 296 16.86 25.41 17.67
CA HIS A 296 15.66 26.19 17.97
C HIS A 296 14.95 25.77 19.26
N ILE A 297 15.06 24.52 19.64
CA ILE A 297 14.66 24.06 20.96
C ILE A 297 15.78 24.50 21.91
N LYS A 298 15.59 25.60 22.65
CA LYS A 298 16.51 26.00 23.71
C LYS A 298 16.63 24.84 24.70
N ILE A 299 17.66 24.01 24.52
CA ILE A 299 17.93 22.78 25.32
C ILE A 299 17.89 23.09 26.84
N LYS A 300 18.18 24.35 27.24
CA LYS A 300 18.02 24.81 28.63
C LYS A 300 16.58 24.67 29.14
N GLU A 301 15.57 24.74 28.28
CA GLU A 301 14.16 24.65 28.67
C GLU A 301 13.65 23.20 28.75
N LEU A 302 14.29 22.27 28.07
CA LEU A 302 13.95 20.82 28.07
C LEU A 302 14.54 20.04 29.26
N LYS A 303 15.49 20.62 29.99
CA LYS A 303 16.27 19.91 31.02
C LYS A 303 15.53 19.58 32.32
N THR A 304 14.29 20.01 32.51
CA THR A 304 13.52 19.69 33.72
C THR A 304 12.23 18.94 33.36
N ALA A 305 11.96 17.82 34.04
CA ALA A 305 10.71 17.06 33.94
C ALA A 305 9.45 17.92 34.17
N ALA A 306 9.60 19.09 34.81
CA ALA A 306 8.57 20.12 34.94
C ALA A 306 8.14 20.66 33.57
N HIS A 307 9.05 20.84 32.62
CA HIS A 307 8.77 21.39 31.29
C HIS A 307 8.00 20.46 30.37
N PHE A 308 8.18 19.14 30.50
CA PHE A 308 7.39 18.17 29.73
C PHE A 308 5.90 18.24 30.09
N LYS A 309 5.58 18.41 31.39
CA LYS A 309 4.20 18.66 31.85
C LYS A 309 3.62 19.98 31.37
N ASP A 310 4.47 20.98 31.11
CA ASP A 310 4.03 22.29 30.61
C ASP A 310 3.59 22.27 29.15
N ILE A 311 4.03 21.31 28.35
CA ILE A 311 3.54 21.09 26.97
C ILE A 311 2.03 20.79 26.96
N PHE A 312 1.53 20.17 28.02
CA PHE A 312 0.12 19.81 28.16
C PHE A 312 -0.76 20.91 28.76
N LYS A 313 -0.16 22.04 29.22
CA LYS A 313 -0.93 23.17 29.68
C LYS A 313 -1.61 23.90 28.51
N PRO A 314 -2.85 24.38 28.66
CA PRO A 314 -3.55 25.12 27.64
C PRO A 314 -2.90 26.50 27.41
N CYS A 315 -1.97 26.56 26.49
CA CYS A 315 -1.31 27.76 25.99
C CYS A 315 -1.24 27.70 24.47
N ALA A 316 -1.68 28.74 23.78
CA ALA A 316 -1.75 28.79 22.32
C ALA A 316 -0.39 28.53 21.64
N GLU A 317 0.70 29.08 22.21
CA GLU A 317 2.06 28.85 21.69
C GLU A 317 2.52 27.37 21.80
N LYS A 318 1.98 26.64 22.80
CA LYS A 318 2.33 25.24 23.05
C LYS A 318 1.42 24.26 22.33
N GLU A 319 0.32 24.72 21.74
CA GLU A 319 -0.67 23.87 21.07
C GLU A 319 -0.12 23.23 19.83
N GLU A 320 0.59 23.99 19.01
CA GLU A 320 1.23 23.48 17.80
C GLU A 320 2.29 22.42 18.12
N TYR A 321 3.16 22.68 19.10
CA TYR A 321 4.16 21.69 19.56
C TYR A 321 3.51 20.41 20.09
N ARG A 322 2.42 20.55 20.84
CA ARG A 322 1.65 19.41 21.34
C ARG A 322 1.05 18.58 20.22
N ASN A 323 0.52 19.25 19.19
CA ASN A 323 -0.07 18.56 18.03
C ASN A 323 1.01 17.85 17.19
N ILE A 324 2.18 18.45 17.02
CA ILE A 324 3.34 17.81 16.37
C ILE A 324 3.78 16.60 17.20
N LEU A 325 3.97 16.74 18.52
CA LEU A 325 4.35 15.63 19.38
C LEU A 325 3.30 14.51 19.38
N LEU A 326 2.01 14.86 19.41
CA LEU A 326 0.93 13.89 19.32
C LEU A 326 1.03 13.08 18.03
N MET A 327 1.23 13.72 16.88
CA MET A 327 1.37 13.03 15.60
C MET A 327 2.64 12.17 15.54
N ILE A 328 3.75 12.63 16.08
CA ILE A 328 4.97 11.82 16.20
C ILE A 328 4.68 10.54 17.01
N MET A 329 3.97 10.67 18.13
CA MET A 329 3.64 9.51 18.97
C MET A 329 2.61 8.59 18.32
N ILE A 330 1.64 9.12 17.55
CA ILE A 330 0.68 8.34 16.74
C ILE A 330 1.40 7.43 15.74
N ILE A 331 2.59 7.80 15.30
CA ILE A 331 3.41 7.02 14.39
C ILE A 331 4.37 6.11 15.14
N ALA A 332 5.10 6.66 16.11
CA ALA A 332 6.14 5.93 16.84
C ALA A 332 5.58 4.73 17.63
N VAL A 333 4.43 4.89 18.29
CA VAL A 333 3.85 3.81 19.09
C VAL A 333 3.42 2.61 18.25
N PRO A 334 2.69 2.75 17.12
CA PRO A 334 2.44 1.63 16.22
C PRO A 334 3.70 0.94 15.70
N PHE A 335 4.75 1.71 15.36
CA PHE A 335 6.02 1.10 14.95
C PHE A 335 6.69 0.31 16.07
N ILE A 336 6.64 0.80 17.31
CA ILE A 336 7.14 0.06 18.47
C ILE A 336 6.33 -1.23 18.66
N ILE A 337 5.00 -1.16 18.55
CA ILE A 337 4.14 -2.35 18.63
C ILE A 337 4.50 -3.33 17.52
N LEU A 338 4.66 -2.86 16.28
CA LEU A 338 5.02 -3.70 15.15
C LEU A 338 6.41 -4.33 15.33
N ALA A 339 7.40 -3.58 15.84
CA ALA A 339 8.72 -4.10 16.16
C ALA A 339 8.67 -5.18 17.26
N VAL A 340 7.82 -5.01 18.27
CA VAL A 340 7.57 -6.04 19.30
C VAL A 340 6.92 -7.28 18.69
N VAL A 341 5.91 -7.09 17.81
CA VAL A 341 5.28 -8.21 17.10
C VAL A 341 6.30 -8.96 16.25
N ASN A 342 7.16 -8.24 15.52
CA ASN A 342 8.23 -8.85 14.72
C ASN A 342 9.23 -9.65 15.58
N ALA A 343 9.60 -9.12 16.75
CA ALA A 343 10.59 -9.78 17.63
C ALA A 343 10.07 -11.05 18.31
N PHE A 344 8.76 -11.13 18.60
CA PHE A 344 8.19 -12.21 19.43
C PHE A 344 7.26 -13.16 18.67
N LEU A 345 6.67 -12.74 17.58
CA LEU A 345 5.71 -13.54 16.82
C LEU A 345 6.26 -13.92 15.45
N ARG A 346 6.64 -12.93 14.64
CA ARG A 346 7.20 -13.13 13.30
C ARG A 346 7.76 -11.89 12.67
N ASN A 347 8.66 -12.12 11.74
CA ASN A 347 9.16 -11.06 10.88
C ASN A 347 8.07 -10.65 9.85
N LEU A 348 7.42 -9.52 10.10
CA LEU A 348 6.53 -8.81 9.17
C LEU A 348 7.26 -7.63 8.50
N ALA A 349 8.59 -7.70 8.45
CA ALA A 349 9.44 -6.63 7.94
C ALA A 349 9.37 -6.57 6.42
N SER A 350 8.51 -5.71 5.90
CA SER A 350 8.47 -5.34 4.49
C SER A 350 8.35 -3.83 4.36
N TYR A 351 9.10 -3.24 3.41
CA TYR A 351 9.01 -1.82 3.12
C TYR A 351 7.56 -1.38 2.82
N ARG A 352 6.77 -2.24 2.18
CA ARG A 352 5.36 -1.99 1.87
C ARG A 352 4.52 -1.85 3.14
N TYR A 353 4.76 -2.68 4.14
CA TYR A 353 4.04 -2.66 5.41
C TYR A 353 4.41 -1.45 6.27
N TYR A 354 5.70 -1.12 6.33
CA TYR A 354 6.15 0.08 7.04
C TYR A 354 5.63 1.36 6.38
N GLY A 355 5.55 1.39 5.06
CA GLY A 355 5.01 2.51 4.29
C GLY A 355 3.58 2.89 4.69
N ILE A 356 2.75 1.90 5.05
CA ILE A 356 1.36 2.14 5.51
C ILE A 356 1.34 3.07 6.73
N LEU A 357 2.26 2.89 7.65
CA LEU A 357 2.36 3.72 8.86
C LEU A 357 3.19 4.98 8.61
N ALA A 358 4.25 4.87 7.81
CA ALA A 358 5.20 5.95 7.56
C ALA A 358 4.58 7.14 6.80
N VAL A 359 3.56 6.92 5.98
CA VAL A 359 2.86 8.00 5.27
C VAL A 359 2.29 9.06 6.22
N ALA A 360 1.91 8.67 7.43
CA ALA A 360 1.42 9.60 8.44
C ALA A 360 2.50 10.56 8.95
N TRP A 361 3.81 10.24 8.73
CA TRP A 361 4.94 11.10 9.06
C TRP A 361 5.00 12.38 8.23
N ILE A 362 4.40 12.40 7.04
CA ILE A 362 4.38 13.56 6.14
C ILE A 362 3.85 14.81 6.85
N ALA A 363 2.75 14.71 7.60
CA ALA A 363 2.14 15.87 8.23
C ALA A 363 2.98 16.48 9.37
N PRO A 364 3.48 15.72 10.39
CA PRO A 364 4.31 16.30 11.44
C PRO A 364 5.67 16.78 10.89
N LEU A 365 6.26 16.08 9.92
CA LEU A 365 7.49 16.54 9.27
C LEU A 365 7.28 17.87 8.54
N SER A 366 6.20 18.00 7.79
CA SER A 366 5.80 19.25 7.14
C SER A 366 5.60 20.39 8.12
N ALA A 367 4.99 20.10 9.28
CA ALA A 367 4.81 21.09 10.36
C ALA A 367 6.16 21.51 10.95
N MET A 368 7.08 20.57 11.16
CA MET A 368 8.43 20.86 11.63
C MET A 368 9.20 21.70 10.61
N LEU A 369 9.16 21.37 9.32
CA LEU A 369 9.80 22.15 8.25
C LEU A 369 9.23 23.57 8.16
N ALA A 370 7.92 23.71 8.20
CA ALA A 370 7.25 25.01 8.15
C ALA A 370 7.57 25.91 9.36
N ARG A 371 7.75 25.30 10.54
CA ARG A 371 7.95 26.04 11.79
C ARG A 371 9.41 26.32 12.09
N PHE A 372 10.28 25.35 11.90
CA PHE A 372 11.67 25.39 12.35
C PHE A 372 12.67 25.46 11.21
N GLY A 373 12.25 25.23 9.98
CA GLY A 373 13.11 25.13 8.83
C GLY A 373 13.79 26.47 8.50
N ASN A 374 15.11 26.44 8.36
CA ASN A 374 15.84 27.54 7.76
C ASN A 374 15.59 27.54 6.25
N LYS A 375 15.39 28.71 5.63
CA LYS A 375 15.10 28.83 4.20
C LYS A 375 16.12 28.09 3.31
N VAL A 376 17.40 28.22 3.60
CA VAL A 376 18.48 27.56 2.82
C VAL A 376 18.38 26.05 2.99
N CYS A 377 18.27 25.53 4.22
CA CYS A 377 18.14 24.10 4.48
C CYS A 377 16.88 23.53 3.84
N CYS A 378 15.75 24.23 3.92
CA CYS A 378 14.49 23.83 3.30
C CYS A 378 14.58 23.80 1.76
N THR A 379 15.26 24.78 1.16
CA THR A 379 15.45 24.79 -0.30
C THR A 379 16.37 23.64 -0.75
N LEU A 380 17.47 23.41 -0.05
CA LEU A 380 18.37 22.29 -0.34
C LEU A 380 17.65 20.95 -0.18
N LEU A 381 16.88 20.78 0.89
CA LEU A 381 16.08 19.57 1.11
C LEU A 381 15.06 19.36 -0.04
N ALA A 382 14.34 20.42 -0.43
CA ALA A 382 13.39 20.34 -1.52
C ALA A 382 14.06 19.95 -2.84
N LEU A 383 15.24 20.51 -3.15
CA LEU A 383 16.02 20.15 -4.34
C LEU A 383 16.48 18.69 -4.28
N CYS A 384 17.00 18.23 -3.14
CA CYS A 384 17.37 16.82 -2.95
C CYS A 384 16.19 15.88 -3.16
N ILE A 385 15.01 16.20 -2.59
CA ILE A 385 13.79 15.40 -2.78
C ILE A 385 13.41 15.35 -4.26
N VAL A 386 13.38 16.48 -4.96
CA VAL A 386 13.01 16.51 -6.39
C VAL A 386 13.97 15.68 -7.23
N ILE A 387 15.29 15.86 -7.04
CA ILE A 387 16.30 15.13 -7.80
C ILE A 387 16.17 13.62 -7.56
N SER A 388 16.08 13.23 -6.29
CA SER A 388 15.97 11.84 -5.89
C SER A 388 14.69 11.20 -6.42
N SER A 389 13.53 11.83 -6.22
CA SER A 389 12.25 11.32 -6.71
C SER A 389 12.21 11.24 -8.24
N THR A 390 12.80 12.20 -8.94
CA THR A 390 12.87 12.16 -10.41
C THR A 390 13.71 10.96 -10.88
N TYR A 391 14.80 10.67 -10.20
CA TYR A 391 15.62 9.51 -10.50
C TYR A 391 14.87 8.20 -10.24
N ASP A 392 14.22 8.07 -9.09
CA ASP A 392 13.45 6.87 -8.75
C ASP A 392 12.28 6.62 -9.72
N ILE A 393 11.59 7.69 -10.14
CA ILE A 393 10.52 7.60 -11.13
C ILE A 393 11.07 7.20 -12.50
N TYR A 394 12.25 7.72 -12.88
CA TYR A 394 12.91 7.33 -14.11
C TYR A 394 13.31 5.86 -14.08
N ASP A 395 13.97 5.42 -13.01
CA ASP A 395 14.41 4.04 -12.80
C ASP A 395 13.25 3.06 -12.86
N LEU A 396 12.18 3.32 -12.09
CA LEU A 396 10.94 2.53 -12.14
C LEU A 396 10.34 2.50 -13.55
N THR A 397 10.33 3.63 -14.25
CA THR A 397 9.77 3.74 -15.59
C THR A 397 10.55 2.88 -16.59
N ASP A 398 11.89 2.91 -16.50
CA ASP A 398 12.77 2.10 -17.33
C ASP A 398 12.61 0.61 -17.02
N GLU A 399 12.55 0.25 -15.74
CA GLU A 399 12.28 -1.11 -15.28
C GLU A 399 10.97 -1.64 -15.86
N LEU A 400 9.84 -0.97 -15.63
CA LEU A 400 8.53 -1.42 -16.10
C LEU A 400 8.46 -1.53 -17.63
N ARG A 401 9.18 -0.67 -18.35
CA ARG A 401 9.23 -0.71 -19.81
C ARG A 401 10.05 -1.88 -20.34
N THR A 402 11.09 -2.28 -19.64
CA THR A 402 12.07 -3.27 -20.11
C THR A 402 11.85 -4.66 -19.55
N SER A 403 11.13 -4.79 -18.43
CA SER A 403 10.96 -6.04 -17.68
C SER A 403 9.53 -6.61 -17.76
N ASN A 404 8.76 -6.25 -18.79
CA ASN A 404 7.42 -6.79 -19.00
C ASN A 404 7.45 -8.11 -19.80
N ILE A 405 6.35 -8.87 -19.73
CA ILE A 405 6.18 -10.17 -20.40
C ILE A 405 5.37 -10.09 -21.69
N PHE A 406 5.14 -8.89 -22.25
CA PHE A 406 4.24 -8.74 -23.40
C PHE A 406 4.68 -9.49 -24.64
N ASP A 407 6.00 -9.69 -24.83
CA ASP A 407 6.51 -10.50 -25.95
C ASP A 407 6.10 -11.96 -25.78
N ILE A 408 6.23 -12.55 -24.57
CA ILE A 408 5.78 -13.91 -24.28
C ILE A 408 4.26 -14.04 -24.46
N VAL A 409 3.50 -13.07 -23.97
CA VAL A 409 2.04 -13.05 -24.14
C VAL A 409 1.69 -13.03 -25.63
N SER A 410 2.38 -12.21 -26.45
CA SER A 410 2.16 -12.14 -27.89
C SER A 410 2.50 -13.45 -28.60
N ASP A 411 3.60 -14.10 -28.21
CA ASP A 411 3.99 -15.40 -28.77
C ASP A 411 2.95 -16.48 -28.43
N MET A 412 2.48 -16.51 -27.18
CA MET A 412 1.44 -17.45 -26.75
C MET A 412 0.06 -17.15 -27.37
N GLU A 413 -0.31 -15.89 -27.60
CA GLU A 413 -1.55 -15.53 -28.31
C GLU A 413 -1.56 -16.07 -29.75
N GLN A 414 -0.40 -16.13 -30.39
CA GLN A 414 -0.27 -16.75 -31.71
C GLN A 414 -0.51 -18.26 -31.64
N ILE A 415 0.01 -18.94 -30.61
CA ILE A 415 -0.21 -20.36 -30.37
C ILE A 415 -1.70 -20.63 -30.08
N GLU A 416 -2.35 -19.82 -29.23
CA GLU A 416 -3.78 -19.99 -28.90
C GLU A 416 -4.70 -19.88 -30.12
N SER A 417 -4.28 -19.12 -31.14
CA SER A 417 -5.06 -19.04 -32.39
C SER A 417 -5.13 -20.35 -33.16
N ASP A 418 -4.17 -21.24 -32.99
CA ASP A 418 -4.00 -22.46 -33.73
C ASP A 418 -4.29 -23.73 -32.92
N ASP A 419 -3.99 -23.71 -31.60
CA ASP A 419 -4.11 -24.87 -30.70
C ASP A 419 -4.68 -24.48 -29.32
N GLU A 420 -5.29 -25.43 -28.59
CA GLU A 420 -5.73 -25.26 -27.23
C GLU A 420 -4.52 -25.18 -26.29
N ILE A 421 -4.34 -24.04 -25.57
CA ILE A 421 -3.25 -23.88 -24.62
C ILE A 421 -3.54 -24.65 -23.33
N VAL A 422 -2.57 -25.48 -22.93
CA VAL A 422 -2.53 -26.12 -21.61
C VAL A 422 -1.29 -25.63 -20.88
N LEU A 423 -1.46 -25.07 -19.68
CA LEU A 423 -0.41 -24.51 -18.84
C LEU A 423 -0.22 -25.36 -17.60
N LEU A 424 1.01 -25.81 -17.39
CA LEU A 424 1.45 -26.42 -16.13
C LEU A 424 2.22 -25.40 -15.29
N HIS A 425 1.74 -25.15 -14.09
CA HIS A 425 2.35 -24.20 -13.16
C HIS A 425 3.21 -24.94 -12.14
N LEU A 426 4.49 -24.68 -12.19
CA LEU A 426 5.49 -25.17 -11.21
C LEU A 426 5.81 -24.13 -10.13
N HIS A 427 5.28 -22.91 -10.30
CA HIS A 427 5.51 -21.82 -9.35
C HIS A 427 4.23 -20.98 -9.15
N GLU A 428 3.95 -20.58 -7.91
CA GLU A 428 2.72 -19.83 -7.57
C GLU A 428 2.55 -18.55 -8.38
N TRP A 429 3.63 -17.84 -8.66
CA TRP A 429 3.58 -16.56 -9.37
C TRP A 429 3.17 -16.70 -10.83
N SER A 430 3.38 -17.85 -11.43
CA SER A 430 2.95 -18.10 -12.80
C SER A 430 1.43 -18.22 -12.92
N VAL A 431 0.76 -18.80 -11.92
CA VAL A 431 -0.68 -19.06 -11.93
C VAL A 431 -1.47 -17.78 -12.19
N GLY A 432 -1.30 -16.78 -11.31
CA GLY A 432 -2.09 -15.56 -11.39
C GLY A 432 -1.86 -14.80 -12.70
N THR A 433 -0.60 -14.66 -13.10
CA THR A 433 -0.22 -13.93 -14.29
C THR A 433 -0.79 -14.59 -15.55
N MET A 434 -0.62 -15.89 -15.69
CA MET A 434 -1.09 -16.63 -16.88
C MET A 434 -2.62 -16.76 -16.90
N ALA A 435 -3.27 -16.96 -15.77
CA ALA A 435 -4.73 -16.98 -15.70
C ALA A 435 -5.38 -15.62 -16.07
N TYR A 436 -4.65 -14.52 -15.90
CA TYR A 436 -5.12 -13.22 -16.37
C TYR A 436 -5.04 -13.07 -17.89
N TYR A 437 -3.89 -13.42 -18.49
CA TYR A 437 -3.68 -13.26 -19.93
C TYR A 437 -4.39 -14.33 -20.75
N PHE A 438 -4.45 -15.56 -20.25
CA PHE A 438 -5.03 -16.71 -20.92
C PHE A 438 -6.19 -17.34 -20.12
N PRO A 439 -7.30 -16.61 -19.92
CA PRO A 439 -8.41 -17.07 -19.07
C PRO A 439 -9.16 -18.28 -19.64
N ASN A 440 -8.97 -18.59 -20.93
CA ASN A 440 -9.59 -19.73 -21.62
C ASN A 440 -8.68 -20.94 -21.66
N ALA A 441 -7.40 -20.80 -21.36
CA ALA A 441 -6.46 -21.91 -21.29
C ALA A 441 -6.81 -22.86 -20.14
N LYS A 442 -6.37 -24.11 -20.24
CA LYS A 442 -6.43 -25.06 -19.12
C LYS A 442 -5.21 -24.86 -18.23
N HIS A 443 -5.43 -24.58 -16.97
CA HIS A 443 -4.38 -24.34 -15.99
C HIS A 443 -4.31 -25.49 -15.01
N TYR A 444 -3.14 -26.12 -14.91
CA TYR A 444 -2.83 -27.16 -13.93
C TYR A 444 -1.73 -26.68 -12.99
N VAL A 445 -1.85 -27.00 -11.71
CA VAL A 445 -0.87 -26.62 -10.70
C VAL A 445 -0.38 -27.83 -9.91
N CYS A 446 0.93 -27.96 -9.77
CA CYS A 446 1.52 -29.03 -8.97
C CYS A 446 1.44 -28.72 -7.48
N ASP A 447 0.99 -29.68 -6.68
CA ASP A 447 0.71 -29.52 -5.23
C ASP A 447 1.95 -29.23 -4.37
N ARG A 448 3.15 -29.54 -4.82
CA ARG A 448 4.41 -29.29 -4.09
C ARG A 448 4.82 -27.82 -4.01
N THR A 449 4.28 -26.98 -4.87
CA THR A 449 4.78 -25.63 -5.07
C THR A 449 4.24 -24.65 -4.04
N PHE A 450 3.30 -25.05 -3.15
CA PHE A 450 2.45 -24.10 -2.46
C PHE A 450 2.19 -24.40 -1.01
N THR A 451 2.33 -23.35 -0.25
CA THR A 451 2.16 -23.35 1.20
C THR A 451 0.73 -23.43 1.69
N VAL A 452 -0.24 -22.96 0.88
CA VAL A 452 -1.67 -23.00 1.23
C VAL A 452 -2.50 -23.28 -0.01
N LEU A 453 -2.88 -24.53 -0.23
CA LEU A 453 -3.66 -24.96 -1.40
C LEU A 453 -4.96 -24.18 -1.62
N GLN A 454 -5.65 -23.77 -0.54
CA GLN A 454 -6.89 -23.00 -0.63
C GLN A 454 -6.73 -21.61 -1.26
N THR A 455 -5.52 -21.09 -1.39
CA THR A 455 -5.25 -19.83 -2.10
C THR A 455 -5.56 -19.97 -3.59
N TYR A 456 -5.52 -21.20 -4.13
CA TYR A 456 -5.84 -21.47 -5.54
C TYR A 456 -7.31 -21.48 -5.86
N ASP A 457 -8.19 -21.67 -4.88
CA ASP A 457 -9.64 -21.58 -5.09
C ASP A 457 -10.07 -20.21 -5.69
N VAL A 458 -9.16 -19.23 -5.66
CA VAL A 458 -9.35 -17.93 -6.29
C VAL A 458 -9.18 -17.98 -7.81
N PHE A 459 -8.32 -18.88 -8.31
CA PHE A 459 -7.96 -18.98 -9.73
C PHE A 459 -8.71 -20.13 -10.41
N PRO A 460 -8.96 -20.06 -11.73
CA PRO A 460 -9.54 -21.16 -12.51
C PRO A 460 -8.48 -22.24 -12.83
N VAL A 461 -7.96 -22.90 -11.79
CA VAL A 461 -6.89 -23.90 -11.93
C VAL A 461 -7.31 -25.24 -11.33
N GLU A 462 -6.77 -26.32 -11.88
CA GLU A 462 -6.91 -27.67 -11.36
C GLU A 462 -5.61 -28.08 -10.64
N VAL A 463 -5.73 -28.53 -9.39
CA VAL A 463 -4.58 -29.00 -8.60
C VAL A 463 -4.30 -30.45 -8.96
N VAL A 464 -3.06 -30.74 -9.36
CA VAL A 464 -2.59 -32.07 -9.76
C VAL A 464 -1.55 -32.54 -8.77
N ASP A 465 -1.63 -33.82 -8.36
CA ASP A 465 -0.53 -34.47 -7.64
C ASP A 465 0.69 -34.51 -8.56
N ILE A 466 1.85 -34.14 -8.04
CA ILE A 466 3.09 -34.13 -8.82
C ILE A 466 3.43 -35.53 -9.39
N GLY A 467 2.98 -36.61 -8.75
CA GLY A 467 3.12 -37.97 -9.25
C GLY A 467 2.23 -38.30 -10.44
N ASP A 468 1.16 -37.50 -10.68
CA ASP A 468 0.13 -37.72 -11.68
C ASP A 468 0.15 -36.71 -12.83
N TRP A 469 1.13 -35.79 -12.87
CA TRP A 469 1.20 -34.73 -13.89
C TRP A 469 1.20 -35.25 -15.30
N GLN A 470 1.75 -36.45 -15.55
CA GLN A 470 1.75 -37.12 -16.84
C GLN A 470 0.34 -37.37 -17.39
N ASN A 471 -0.67 -37.42 -16.53
CA ASN A 471 -2.06 -37.55 -16.98
C ASN A 471 -2.55 -36.32 -17.75
N ILE A 472 -1.87 -35.16 -17.62
CA ILE A 472 -2.17 -33.95 -18.40
C ILE A 472 -2.04 -34.22 -19.91
N TRP A 473 -1.10 -35.08 -20.32
CA TRP A 473 -0.93 -35.51 -21.72
C TRP A 473 -2.15 -36.23 -22.31
N ASN A 474 -3.09 -36.69 -21.49
CA ASN A 474 -4.34 -37.24 -21.98
C ASN A 474 -5.28 -36.15 -22.53
N TYR A 475 -5.01 -34.88 -22.21
CA TYR A 475 -5.85 -33.74 -22.59
C TYR A 475 -5.22 -32.84 -23.65
N ALA A 476 -3.89 -32.92 -23.85
CA ALA A 476 -3.18 -32.09 -24.80
C ALA A 476 -1.91 -32.81 -25.32
N ASP A 477 -1.51 -32.52 -26.55
CA ASP A 477 -0.25 -32.99 -27.12
C ASP A 477 0.92 -32.10 -26.72
N LYS A 478 0.65 -30.82 -26.40
CA LYS A 478 1.63 -29.82 -25.95
C LYS A 478 1.21 -29.19 -24.64
N VAL A 479 2.16 -29.02 -23.74
CA VAL A 479 1.99 -28.38 -22.45
C VAL A 479 3.03 -27.25 -22.30
N TYR A 480 2.60 -26.09 -21.93
CA TYR A 480 3.48 -24.93 -21.73
C TYR A 480 3.75 -24.71 -20.24
N ILE A 481 5.00 -24.38 -19.91
CA ILE A 481 5.43 -24.02 -18.57
C ILE A 481 5.99 -22.60 -18.62
N TYR A 482 5.36 -21.69 -17.89
CA TYR A 482 5.86 -20.34 -17.69
C TYR A 482 6.51 -20.23 -16.31
N ILE A 483 7.77 -19.80 -16.29
CA ILE A 483 8.55 -19.59 -15.07
C ILE A 483 8.89 -18.10 -14.96
N PRO A 484 8.39 -17.40 -13.94
CA PRO A 484 8.84 -16.07 -13.64
C PRO A 484 10.24 -16.15 -13.04
N VAL A 485 11.25 -15.65 -13.76
CA VAL A 485 12.64 -15.58 -13.28
C VAL A 485 12.80 -14.29 -12.50
N MET A 486 13.02 -14.41 -11.20
CA MET A 486 13.50 -13.31 -10.36
C MET A 486 14.97 -13.57 -10.01
N ASP A 487 15.77 -12.52 -9.81
CA ASP A 487 17.21 -12.64 -9.56
C ASP A 487 17.57 -13.63 -8.42
N ASP A 488 16.67 -13.79 -7.44
CA ASP A 488 16.85 -14.69 -6.30
C ASP A 488 16.33 -16.12 -6.53
N LEU A 489 15.68 -16.39 -7.69
CA LEU A 489 15.03 -17.68 -7.98
C LEU A 489 15.74 -18.53 -9.04
N THR A 490 16.83 -18.04 -9.63
CA THR A 490 17.58 -18.80 -10.64
C THR A 490 18.19 -20.08 -10.04
N GLU A 491 18.67 -20.04 -8.79
CA GLU A 491 19.16 -21.22 -8.07
C GLU A 491 18.01 -22.15 -7.67
N ASP A 492 16.89 -21.61 -7.19
CA ASP A 492 15.69 -22.38 -6.81
C ASP A 492 15.02 -23.05 -8.03
N ASN A 493 15.08 -22.43 -9.20
CA ASN A 493 14.50 -22.99 -10.42
C ASN A 493 15.29 -24.20 -10.94
N GLU A 494 16.63 -24.18 -10.85
CA GLU A 494 17.45 -25.34 -11.18
C GLU A 494 17.17 -26.51 -10.24
N ASP A 495 16.99 -26.23 -8.94
CA ASP A 495 16.64 -27.24 -7.93
C ASP A 495 15.24 -27.82 -8.17
N ILE A 496 14.24 -26.98 -8.52
CA ILE A 496 12.89 -27.44 -8.87
C ILE A 496 12.94 -28.38 -10.08
N PHE A 497 13.70 -28.02 -11.11
CA PHE A 497 13.88 -28.88 -12.28
C PHE A 497 14.70 -30.14 -11.98
N SER A 498 15.68 -30.07 -11.06
CA SER A 498 16.51 -31.22 -10.68
C SER A 498 15.78 -32.19 -9.74
N GLU A 499 14.88 -31.71 -8.88
CA GLU A 499 14.04 -32.55 -8.02
C GLU A 499 12.85 -33.16 -8.76
N ALA A 500 12.48 -32.60 -9.91
CA ALA A 500 11.40 -33.10 -10.72
C ALA A 500 11.91 -34.18 -11.69
N GLU A 501 12.04 -35.42 -11.21
CA GLU A 501 12.40 -36.59 -12.06
C GLU A 501 11.58 -36.67 -13.37
N PHE A 502 10.39 -36.10 -13.37
CA PHE A 502 9.48 -36.10 -14.50
C PHE A 502 9.92 -35.18 -15.66
N ILE A 503 10.76 -34.16 -15.44
CA ILE A 503 11.25 -33.28 -16.53
C ILE A 503 12.44 -33.94 -17.26
N THR A 504 13.14 -34.90 -16.64
CA THR A 504 14.23 -35.63 -17.28
C THR A 504 13.76 -36.58 -18.38
N ASP A 505 12.49 -36.98 -18.38
CA ASP A 505 11.91 -37.88 -19.36
C ASP A 505 11.33 -37.17 -20.60
N TYR A 506 11.27 -35.81 -20.59
CA TYR A 506 10.74 -35.01 -21.69
C TYR A 506 11.73 -33.94 -22.10
N ASP A 507 12.08 -33.92 -23.39
CA ASP A 507 12.93 -32.84 -23.93
C ASP A 507 12.17 -31.51 -23.92
N LEU A 508 12.82 -30.47 -23.40
CA LEU A 508 12.33 -29.08 -23.47
C LEU A 508 12.52 -28.61 -24.91
N ALA A 509 11.41 -28.54 -25.66
CA ALA A 509 11.45 -28.29 -27.08
C ALA A 509 11.69 -26.82 -27.45
N TYR A 510 11.19 -25.89 -26.63
CA TYR A 510 11.28 -24.44 -26.90
C TYR A 510 11.55 -23.66 -25.62
N ARG A 511 12.52 -22.73 -25.68
CA ARG A 511 12.86 -21.84 -24.57
C ARG A 511 12.88 -20.39 -25.06
N VAL A 512 12.01 -19.58 -24.52
CA VAL A 512 12.08 -18.12 -24.68
C VAL A 512 12.53 -17.52 -23.35
N SER A 513 13.79 -17.04 -23.33
CA SER A 513 14.32 -16.33 -22.16
C SER A 513 14.10 -14.83 -22.34
N ARG A 514 13.37 -14.23 -21.42
CA ARG A 514 13.26 -12.77 -21.25
C ARG A 514 13.89 -12.42 -19.91
N LYS A 515 14.22 -11.15 -19.68
CA LYS A 515 14.98 -10.71 -18.49
C LYS A 515 14.46 -11.23 -17.14
N GLN A 516 13.18 -11.57 -17.04
CA GLN A 516 12.53 -11.99 -15.78
C GLN A 516 11.57 -13.19 -15.94
N CYS A 517 11.57 -13.87 -17.08
CA CYS A 517 10.67 -14.99 -17.29
C CYS A 517 11.17 -15.91 -18.39
N GLU A 518 10.79 -17.17 -18.29
CA GLU A 518 11.10 -18.21 -19.27
C GLU A 518 9.81 -18.96 -19.63
N LEU A 519 9.65 -19.25 -20.92
CA LEU A 519 8.56 -20.07 -21.44
C LEU A 519 9.15 -21.37 -22.00
N TYR A 520 8.57 -22.49 -21.63
CA TYR A 520 8.96 -23.81 -22.11
C TYR A 520 7.76 -24.49 -22.77
N GLU A 521 8.01 -25.19 -23.84
CA GLU A 521 7.06 -26.11 -24.45
C GLU A 521 7.52 -27.56 -24.20
N LEU A 522 6.65 -28.38 -23.65
CA LEU A 522 6.86 -29.79 -23.47
C LEU A 522 6.09 -30.52 -24.57
N THR A 523 6.77 -31.38 -25.33
CA THR A 523 6.16 -32.22 -26.37
C THR A 523 6.11 -33.68 -25.92
N LYS A 524 5.03 -34.39 -26.30
CA LYS A 524 4.79 -35.77 -25.89
C LYS A 524 5.80 -36.75 -26.47
N ASP A 525 6.32 -36.47 -27.65
CA ASP A 525 7.13 -37.41 -28.46
C ASP A 525 8.64 -37.19 -28.38
N GLY A 526 9.13 -36.25 -27.56
CA GLY A 526 10.57 -36.02 -27.31
C GLY A 526 11.38 -35.65 -28.57
N GLU A 527 10.74 -35.23 -29.67
CA GLU A 527 11.46 -34.69 -30.82
C GLU A 527 11.82 -33.23 -30.55
N PRO A 528 13.12 -32.85 -30.52
CA PRO A 528 13.51 -31.47 -30.44
C PRO A 528 12.97 -30.73 -31.66
N LEU A 529 12.28 -29.60 -31.43
CA LEU A 529 11.93 -28.69 -32.50
C LEU A 529 13.23 -28.25 -33.20
N ASP A 530 13.33 -28.53 -34.49
CA ASP A 530 14.42 -28.04 -35.33
C ASP A 530 14.59 -26.53 -35.12
N ASP A 531 15.85 -26.13 -34.87
CA ASP A 531 16.29 -24.75 -34.73
C ASP A 531 15.54 -23.81 -35.67
N MET A 532 14.53 -23.10 -35.18
CA MET A 532 14.01 -21.95 -35.89
C MET A 532 15.02 -20.80 -35.72
N ASN A 533 15.87 -20.65 -36.77
CA ASN A 533 16.79 -19.54 -36.96
C ASN A 533 16.08 -18.17 -37.03
#